data_b0addec37b951131252dc4fb1242c2ef
#
_entry.id   b0addec37b951131252dc4fb1242c2ef
#
_cell.length_a   1.000
_cell.length_b   1.000
_cell.length_c   1.000
_cell.angle_alpha   90.00
_cell.angle_beta   90.00
_cell.angle_gamma   90.00
#
_symmetry.space_group_name_H-M   'P 1'
#
loop_
_entity.id
_entity.type
_entity.pdbx_description
1 polymer ?
#
loop_
_entity_poly.entity_id
_entity_poly.type
_entity_poly.pdbx_seq_one_letter_code
_entity_poly.pdbx_strand_id
1 'polypeptide(L)'
;YADAKSYLEAVKAKPMGFKMGGSQSKDTDQTLTSMIQDATGVKWIYVPFQGGSAAAVQLAGGHIDSNTNNPNENIGQWKAGQVKPLCVFSPARLAKGEPVFEGKGWGDIPTCKEAGLPLETFQMPRTVWLPADVPADAVTYYAGLLEKVSKTPEWLEFVTRTAQTAKFMKGKELADFVAKDEAANKKVFENEGWVAK
;
A
#
# COMPACT_ATOMS: atom_id res chain seq x y z
N TYR A 1 -2.15 8.69 -19.16
CA TYR A 1 -1.43 9.71 -18.37
C TYR A 1 0.06 9.35 -18.32
N ALA A 2 0.93 10.36 -18.47
CA ALA A 2 2.37 10.15 -18.47
C ALA A 2 2.90 9.73 -17.07
N ASP A 3 2.38 10.35 -16.01
CA ASP A 3 2.85 10.22 -14.64
C ASP A 3 1.72 10.49 -13.62
N ALA A 4 2.04 10.39 -12.34
CA ALA A 4 1.10 10.63 -11.25
C ALA A 4 0.58 12.08 -11.23
N LYS A 5 1.44 13.05 -11.56
CA LYS A 5 1.06 14.47 -11.56
C LYS A 5 -0.02 14.74 -12.59
N SER A 6 0.20 14.34 -13.86
CA SER A 6 -0.75 14.54 -14.95
C SER A 6 -2.07 13.81 -14.71
N TYR A 7 -2.02 12.65 -14.04
CA TYR A 7 -3.22 11.93 -13.63
C TYR A 7 -4.01 12.71 -12.55
N LEU A 8 -3.35 13.17 -11.49
CA LEU A 8 -3.99 13.94 -10.42
C LEU A 8 -4.56 15.28 -10.92
N GLU A 9 -3.89 15.94 -11.85
CA GLU A 9 -4.43 17.16 -12.50
C GLU A 9 -5.74 16.87 -13.24
N ALA A 10 -5.82 15.75 -13.96
CA ALA A 10 -7.05 15.34 -14.64
C ALA A 10 -8.17 15.03 -13.64
N VAL A 11 -7.87 14.32 -12.55
CA VAL A 11 -8.84 14.04 -11.48
C VAL A 11 -9.32 15.33 -10.82
N LYS A 12 -8.41 16.27 -10.55
CA LYS A 12 -8.72 17.57 -9.94
C LYS A 12 -9.61 18.41 -10.83
N ALA A 13 -9.41 18.35 -12.15
CA ALA A 13 -10.25 19.05 -13.12
C ALA A 13 -11.68 18.50 -13.22
N LYS A 14 -11.91 17.25 -12.76
CA LYS A 14 -13.20 16.58 -12.81
C LYS A 14 -13.50 15.84 -11.49
N PRO A 15 -13.80 16.56 -10.40
CA PRO A 15 -14.07 15.94 -9.11
C PRO A 15 -15.21 14.92 -9.21
N MET A 16 -15.03 13.75 -8.56
CA MET A 16 -15.96 12.60 -8.63
C MET A 16 -16.19 12.07 -10.07
N GLY A 17 -15.35 12.44 -11.01
CA GLY A 17 -15.44 11.97 -12.40
C GLY A 17 -14.59 10.74 -12.69
N PHE A 18 -13.77 10.30 -11.72
CA PHE A 18 -12.87 9.15 -11.81
C PHE A 18 -13.17 8.16 -10.68
N LYS A 19 -12.98 6.87 -10.98
CA LYS A 19 -13.15 5.76 -10.02
C LYS A 19 -11.79 5.28 -9.52
N MET A 20 -11.61 5.28 -8.19
CA MET A 20 -10.48 4.66 -7.51
C MET A 20 -10.92 3.32 -6.93
N GLY A 21 -10.31 2.23 -7.35
CA GLY A 21 -10.59 0.90 -6.80
C GLY A 21 -9.59 0.48 -5.73
N GLY A 22 -10.02 -0.41 -4.87
CA GLY A 22 -9.18 -1.06 -3.86
C GLY A 22 -9.93 -2.17 -3.13
N SER A 23 -9.29 -2.75 -2.12
CA SER A 23 -9.93 -3.72 -1.24
C SER A 23 -11.07 -3.07 -0.46
N GLN A 24 -11.96 -3.81 0.02
CA GLN A 24 -13.10 -3.55 0.89
C GLN A 24 -13.37 -2.07 1.29
N SER A 25 -14.55 -1.77 1.75
CA SER A 25 -14.89 -0.43 2.27
C SER A 25 -14.27 -0.22 3.65
N LYS A 26 -13.74 0.99 3.90
CA LYS A 26 -13.10 1.41 5.15
C LYS A 26 -11.86 0.59 5.54
N ASP A 27 -11.25 -0.07 4.56
CA ASP A 27 -10.02 -0.82 4.69
C ASP A 27 -8.82 0.02 4.24
N THR A 28 -7.64 -0.56 4.25
CA THR A 28 -6.33 0.06 3.98
C THR A 28 -6.30 0.89 2.70
N ASP A 29 -6.84 0.35 1.59
CA ASP A 29 -6.81 1.03 0.29
C ASP A 29 -7.73 2.25 0.26
N GLN A 30 -8.90 2.19 0.90
CA GLN A 30 -9.75 3.35 1.04
C GLN A 30 -9.15 4.40 1.97
N THR A 31 -8.52 3.98 3.06
CA THR A 31 -7.79 4.87 3.98
C THR A 31 -6.70 5.64 3.24
N LEU A 32 -5.87 4.94 2.45
CA LEU A 32 -4.86 5.59 1.61
C LEU A 32 -5.49 6.54 0.58
N THR A 33 -6.59 6.13 -0.06
CA THR A 33 -7.33 7.00 -1.00
C THR A 33 -7.80 8.29 -0.32
N SER A 34 -8.37 8.21 0.88
CA SER A 34 -8.78 9.39 1.67
C SER A 34 -7.59 10.28 2.04
N MET A 35 -6.46 9.68 2.45
CA MET A 35 -5.23 10.45 2.71
C MET A 35 -4.73 11.20 1.47
N ILE A 36 -4.78 10.58 0.29
CA ILE A 36 -4.40 11.26 -0.96
C ILE A 36 -5.38 12.40 -1.26
N GLN A 37 -6.68 12.19 -1.09
CA GLN A 37 -7.70 13.23 -1.28
C GLN A 37 -7.46 14.42 -0.37
N ASP A 38 -7.20 14.18 0.91
CA ASP A 38 -6.92 15.24 1.89
C ASP A 38 -5.64 16.01 1.56
N ALA A 39 -4.60 15.30 1.14
CA ALA A 39 -3.29 15.89 0.84
C ALA A 39 -3.26 16.67 -0.47
N THR A 40 -4.07 16.29 -1.47
CA THR A 40 -4.01 16.85 -2.84
C THR A 40 -5.23 17.65 -3.25
N GLY A 41 -6.35 17.50 -2.54
CA GLY A 41 -7.64 18.13 -2.86
C GLY A 41 -8.38 17.47 -4.01
N VAL A 42 -7.92 16.34 -4.55
CA VAL A 42 -8.66 15.56 -5.57
C VAL A 42 -9.83 14.81 -4.93
N LYS A 43 -10.78 14.38 -5.73
CA LYS A 43 -11.94 13.59 -5.27
C LYS A 43 -12.25 12.49 -6.27
N TRP A 44 -12.28 11.23 -5.77
CA TRP A 44 -12.68 10.03 -6.52
C TRP A 44 -14.00 9.45 -6.02
N ILE A 45 -14.64 8.66 -6.87
CA ILE A 45 -15.60 7.66 -6.43
C ILE A 45 -14.79 6.42 -6.03
N TYR A 46 -14.79 6.06 -4.75
CA TYR A 46 -14.14 4.82 -4.32
C TYR A 46 -15.03 3.61 -4.62
N VAL A 47 -14.46 2.58 -5.24
CA VAL A 47 -15.15 1.33 -5.59
C VAL A 47 -14.47 0.16 -4.88
N PRO A 48 -15.10 -0.40 -3.83
CA PRO A 48 -14.52 -1.52 -3.08
C PRO A 48 -14.70 -2.86 -3.82
N PHE A 49 -13.68 -3.70 -3.74
CA PHE A 49 -13.66 -5.08 -4.27
C PHE A 49 -13.30 -6.08 -3.17
N GLN A 50 -13.41 -7.37 -3.47
CA GLN A 50 -13.00 -8.47 -2.57
C GLN A 50 -11.48 -8.70 -2.66
N GLY A 51 -10.69 -7.66 -2.33
CA GLY A 51 -9.24 -7.66 -2.35
C GLY A 51 -8.62 -6.97 -3.55
N GLY A 52 -7.34 -6.62 -3.43
CA GLY A 52 -6.62 -5.82 -4.42
C GLY A 52 -6.44 -6.52 -5.76
N SER A 53 -6.30 -7.85 -5.79
CA SER A 53 -6.22 -8.60 -7.04
C SER A 53 -7.51 -8.49 -7.87
N ALA A 54 -8.68 -8.44 -7.23
CA ALA A 54 -9.95 -8.21 -7.92
C ALA A 54 -10.02 -6.77 -8.47
N ALA A 55 -9.56 -5.78 -7.71
CA ALA A 55 -9.44 -4.40 -8.18
C ALA A 55 -8.48 -4.28 -9.40
N ALA A 56 -7.36 -5.00 -9.38
CA ALA A 56 -6.40 -5.03 -10.50
C ALA A 56 -7.02 -5.54 -11.80
N VAL A 57 -7.87 -6.57 -11.74
CA VAL A 57 -8.61 -7.08 -12.91
C VAL A 57 -9.59 -6.03 -13.45
N GLN A 58 -10.31 -5.34 -12.56
CA GLN A 58 -11.26 -4.29 -12.96
C GLN A 58 -10.56 -3.08 -13.58
N LEU A 59 -9.36 -2.74 -13.08
CA LEU A 59 -8.52 -1.70 -13.69
C LEU A 59 -8.09 -2.08 -15.09
N ALA A 60 -7.58 -3.30 -15.27
CA ALA A 60 -7.17 -3.81 -16.59
C ALA A 60 -8.35 -3.88 -17.58
N GLY A 61 -9.57 -4.13 -17.09
CA GLY A 61 -10.80 -4.11 -17.87
C GLY A 61 -11.39 -2.72 -18.15
N GLY A 62 -10.79 -1.65 -17.60
CA GLY A 62 -11.28 -0.27 -17.78
C GLY A 62 -12.57 0.05 -17.01
N HIS A 63 -12.94 -0.76 -16.02
CA HIS A 63 -14.14 -0.52 -15.19
C HIS A 63 -13.89 0.50 -14.06
N ILE A 64 -12.64 0.70 -13.70
CA ILE A 64 -12.13 1.76 -12.83
C ILE A 64 -10.93 2.44 -13.50
N ASP A 65 -10.59 3.65 -13.06
CA ASP A 65 -9.56 4.49 -13.68
C ASP A 65 -8.18 4.34 -13.01
N SER A 66 -8.17 3.96 -11.76
CA SER A 66 -6.96 3.72 -10.94
C SER A 66 -7.26 2.81 -9.77
N ASN A 67 -6.22 2.28 -9.14
CA ASN A 67 -6.32 1.59 -7.86
C ASN A 67 -5.13 1.93 -6.95
N THR A 68 -5.36 1.81 -5.65
CA THR A 68 -4.32 1.67 -4.63
C THR A 68 -4.20 0.19 -4.29
N ASN A 69 -2.97 -0.37 -4.37
CA ASN A 69 -2.75 -1.81 -4.21
C ASN A 69 -1.34 -2.10 -3.68
N ASN A 70 -1.15 -3.29 -3.14
CA ASN A 70 0.21 -3.80 -2.95
C ASN A 70 0.84 -4.11 -4.31
N PRO A 71 2.16 -3.88 -4.50
CA PRO A 71 2.82 -4.02 -5.80
C PRO A 71 2.56 -5.37 -6.50
N ASN A 72 2.62 -6.47 -5.74
CA ASN A 72 2.45 -7.82 -6.28
C ASN A 72 1.05 -8.12 -6.84
N GLU A 73 0.03 -7.35 -6.46
CA GLU A 73 -1.36 -7.59 -6.87
C GLU A 73 -1.66 -7.11 -8.30
N ASN A 74 -0.87 -6.17 -8.81
CA ASN A 74 -0.99 -5.66 -10.19
C ASN A 74 0.10 -6.19 -11.16
N ILE A 75 1.05 -7.00 -10.67
CA ILE A 75 2.23 -7.39 -11.47
C ILE A 75 1.85 -8.14 -12.76
N GLY A 76 0.82 -8.97 -12.72
CA GLY A 76 0.34 -9.72 -13.89
C GLY A 76 -0.16 -8.79 -14.99
N GLN A 77 -0.99 -7.82 -14.63
CA GLN A 77 -1.55 -6.82 -15.54
C GLN A 77 -0.47 -5.86 -16.04
N TRP A 78 0.50 -5.50 -15.21
CA TRP A 78 1.64 -4.69 -15.65
C TRP A 78 2.52 -5.45 -16.63
N LYS A 79 2.85 -6.73 -16.38
CA LYS A 79 3.56 -7.59 -17.34
C LYS A 79 2.86 -7.70 -18.70
N ALA A 80 1.54 -7.68 -18.68
CA ALA A 80 0.72 -7.69 -19.89
C ALA A 80 0.57 -6.31 -20.57
N GLY A 81 1.17 -5.25 -20.01
CA GLY A 81 1.06 -3.87 -20.51
C GLY A 81 -0.33 -3.26 -20.36
N GLN A 82 -1.20 -3.85 -19.55
CA GLN A 82 -2.59 -3.40 -19.38
C GLN A 82 -2.72 -2.27 -18.34
N VAL A 83 -1.78 -2.19 -17.41
CA VAL A 83 -1.73 -1.16 -16.36
C VAL A 83 -0.32 -0.61 -16.21
N LYS A 84 -0.20 0.54 -15.57
CA LYS A 84 1.06 1.24 -15.34
C LYS A 84 1.14 1.71 -13.90
N PRO A 85 2.19 1.34 -13.13
CA PRO A 85 2.44 1.94 -11.83
C PRO A 85 2.84 3.41 -11.99
N LEU A 86 2.25 4.29 -11.18
CA LEU A 86 2.52 5.73 -11.22
C LEU A 86 3.55 6.17 -10.19
N CYS A 87 3.43 5.67 -8.96
CA CYS A 87 4.41 5.89 -7.89
C CYS A 87 4.21 4.87 -6.76
N VAL A 88 5.17 4.82 -5.82
CA VAL A 88 5.09 3.99 -4.60
C VAL A 88 5.12 4.88 -3.35
N PHE A 89 4.25 4.59 -2.38
CA PHE A 89 4.20 5.28 -1.08
C PHE A 89 5.26 4.72 -0.12
N SER A 90 6.51 4.93 -0.46
CA SER A 90 7.67 4.45 0.28
C SER A 90 8.69 5.58 0.44
N PRO A 91 9.47 5.60 1.53
CA PRO A 91 10.49 6.63 1.75
C PRO A 91 11.64 6.58 0.73
N ALA A 92 11.81 5.44 0.06
CA ALA A 92 12.77 5.23 -1.02
C ALA A 92 12.12 4.37 -2.11
N ARG A 93 12.70 4.40 -3.33
CA ARG A 93 12.28 3.49 -4.40
C ARG A 93 12.45 2.05 -3.94
N LEU A 94 11.61 1.16 -4.45
CA LEU A 94 11.73 -0.26 -4.18
C LEU A 94 13.05 -0.81 -4.73
N ALA A 95 13.47 -1.95 -4.22
CA ALA A 95 14.70 -2.59 -4.69
C ALA A 95 14.64 -2.86 -6.20
N LYS A 96 15.79 -2.68 -6.87
CA LYS A 96 15.93 -3.11 -8.26
C LYS A 96 15.78 -4.63 -8.32
N GLY A 97 15.02 -5.09 -9.29
CA GLY A 97 14.79 -6.50 -9.58
C GLY A 97 14.71 -6.71 -11.08
N GLU A 98 14.25 -7.89 -11.48
CA GLU A 98 14.03 -8.19 -12.89
C GLU A 98 13.02 -7.22 -13.54
N PRO A 99 13.24 -6.87 -14.81
CA PRO A 99 12.29 -6.05 -15.55
C PRO A 99 10.91 -6.73 -15.61
N VAL A 100 9.86 -5.93 -15.46
CA VAL A 100 8.45 -6.38 -15.51
C VAL A 100 7.85 -6.11 -16.87
N PHE A 101 8.01 -4.89 -17.40
CA PHE A 101 7.45 -4.47 -18.69
C PHE A 101 8.32 -3.38 -19.32
N GLU A 102 8.60 -3.47 -20.62
CA GLU A 102 9.41 -2.50 -21.40
C GLU A 102 10.75 -2.15 -20.76
N GLY A 103 11.43 -3.14 -20.20
CA GLY A 103 12.73 -2.96 -19.53
C GLY A 103 12.67 -2.28 -18.17
N LYS A 104 11.48 -1.95 -17.65
CA LYS A 104 11.26 -1.33 -16.33
C LYS A 104 10.85 -2.35 -15.29
N GLY A 105 11.37 -2.21 -14.09
CA GLY A 105 11.01 -2.99 -12.90
C GLY A 105 10.60 -2.07 -11.73
N TRP A 106 10.35 -2.65 -10.57
CA TRP A 106 9.90 -1.91 -9.40
C TRP A 106 10.85 -0.79 -8.97
N GLY A 107 12.16 -0.98 -9.10
CA GLY A 107 13.17 0.04 -8.77
C GLY A 107 13.17 1.27 -9.69
N ASP A 108 12.50 1.19 -10.84
CA ASP A 108 12.38 2.31 -11.78
C ASP A 108 11.15 3.17 -11.50
N ILE A 109 10.23 2.68 -10.64
CA ILE A 109 9.02 3.42 -10.27
C ILE A 109 9.40 4.49 -9.24
N PRO A 110 9.04 5.77 -9.46
CA PRO A 110 9.35 6.84 -8.52
C PRO A 110 8.60 6.64 -7.20
N THR A 111 9.15 7.16 -6.11
CA THR A 111 8.35 7.37 -4.89
C THR A 111 7.28 8.43 -5.16
N CYS A 112 6.18 8.41 -4.41
CA CYS A 112 5.13 9.41 -4.58
C CYS A 112 5.64 10.82 -4.23
N LYS A 113 6.63 10.94 -3.33
CA LYS A 113 7.36 12.18 -3.07
C LYS A 113 8.10 12.68 -4.31
N GLU A 114 8.89 11.82 -4.98
CA GLU A 114 9.57 12.16 -6.24
C GLU A 114 8.58 12.55 -7.34
N ALA A 115 7.39 11.95 -7.34
CA ALA A 115 6.29 12.27 -8.25
C ALA A 115 5.52 13.55 -7.86
N GLY A 116 5.92 14.24 -6.77
CA GLY A 116 5.35 15.52 -6.36
C GLY A 116 4.09 15.43 -5.49
N LEU A 117 3.77 14.26 -4.93
CA LEU A 117 2.67 14.13 -3.98
C LEU A 117 3.12 14.58 -2.59
N PRO A 118 2.30 15.34 -1.85
CA PRO A 118 2.62 15.77 -0.49
C PRO A 118 2.47 14.65 0.56
N LEU A 119 1.97 13.48 0.17
CA LEU A 119 1.94 12.27 1.00
C LEU A 119 3.12 11.37 0.60
N GLU A 120 4.13 11.30 1.47
CA GLU A 120 5.39 10.62 1.13
C GLU A 120 5.32 9.12 1.31
N THR A 121 4.71 8.66 2.41
CA THR A 121 4.73 7.24 2.79
C THR A 121 3.37 6.78 3.29
N PHE A 122 3.06 5.55 2.94
CA PHE A 122 1.98 4.78 3.56
C PHE A 122 2.46 3.32 3.64
N GLN A 123 2.72 2.87 4.87
CA GLN A 123 3.28 1.53 5.09
C GLN A 123 2.22 0.63 5.72
N MET A 124 1.95 -0.48 5.09
CA MET A 124 1.04 -1.51 5.57
C MET A 124 1.85 -2.62 6.27
N PRO A 125 1.88 -2.67 7.62
CA PRO A 125 2.63 -3.68 8.33
C PRO A 125 1.98 -5.06 8.19
N ARG A 126 2.81 -6.11 8.17
CA ARG A 126 2.39 -7.50 8.30
C ARG A 126 2.72 -7.95 9.72
N THR A 127 1.72 -8.07 10.55
CA THR A 127 1.88 -8.31 12.00
C THR A 127 1.37 -9.69 12.41
N VAL A 128 2.00 -10.27 13.43
CA VAL A 128 1.55 -11.47 14.09
C VAL A 128 1.16 -11.11 15.53
N TRP A 129 -0.04 -11.47 15.92
CA TRP A 129 -0.60 -11.17 17.23
C TRP A 129 -0.76 -12.44 18.05
N LEU A 130 -0.54 -12.35 19.34
CA LEU A 130 -0.87 -13.37 20.30
C LEU A 130 -2.10 -12.92 21.11
N PRO A 131 -2.88 -13.85 21.67
CA PRO A 131 -3.96 -13.50 22.59
C PRO A 131 -3.46 -12.65 23.77
N ALA A 132 -4.36 -11.89 24.40
CA ALA A 132 -4.05 -11.20 25.65
C ALA A 132 -3.66 -12.22 26.74
N ASP A 133 -2.84 -11.78 27.68
CA ASP A 133 -2.45 -12.56 28.88
C ASP A 133 -1.66 -13.85 28.60
N VAL A 134 -1.04 -13.98 27.42
CA VAL A 134 -0.09 -15.08 27.20
C VAL A 134 1.16 -14.91 28.07
N PRO A 135 1.78 -16.04 28.54
CA PRO A 135 3.04 -15.97 29.28
C PRO A 135 4.15 -15.25 28.52
N ALA A 136 5.00 -14.51 29.23
CA ALA A 136 6.08 -13.71 28.62
C ALA A 136 7.12 -14.58 27.87
N ASP A 137 7.33 -15.81 28.30
CA ASP A 137 8.19 -16.77 27.61
C ASP A 137 7.62 -17.19 26.25
N ALA A 138 6.29 -17.32 26.10
CA ALA A 138 5.65 -17.55 24.81
C ALA A 138 5.87 -16.37 23.85
N VAL A 139 5.71 -15.12 24.33
CA VAL A 139 6.02 -13.92 23.54
C VAL A 139 7.48 -13.92 23.07
N THR A 140 8.40 -14.23 23.99
CA THR A 140 9.84 -14.31 23.71
C THR A 140 10.16 -15.39 22.67
N TYR A 141 9.55 -16.57 22.82
CA TYR A 141 9.73 -17.69 21.91
C TYR A 141 9.28 -17.34 20.48
N TYR A 142 8.02 -16.87 20.31
CA TYR A 142 7.48 -16.57 18.99
C TYR A 142 8.19 -15.36 18.34
N ALA A 143 8.51 -14.32 19.08
CA ALA A 143 9.30 -13.21 18.57
C ALA A 143 10.67 -13.66 18.09
N GLY A 144 11.36 -14.51 18.85
CA GLY A 144 12.64 -15.10 18.46
C GLY A 144 12.56 -16.04 17.25
N LEU A 145 11.48 -16.82 17.14
CA LEU A 145 11.22 -17.67 15.99
C LEU A 145 11.01 -16.84 14.72
N LEU A 146 10.13 -15.84 14.78
CA LEU A 146 9.84 -14.96 13.63
C LEU A 146 11.07 -14.14 13.22
N GLU A 147 11.89 -13.71 14.18
CA GLU A 147 13.16 -13.04 13.87
C GLU A 147 14.13 -13.96 13.12
N LYS A 148 14.19 -15.25 13.46
CA LYS A 148 15.01 -16.23 12.72
C LYS A 148 14.45 -16.42 11.31
N VAL A 149 13.14 -16.61 11.18
CA VAL A 149 12.47 -16.76 9.88
C VAL A 149 12.73 -15.53 8.99
N SER A 150 12.65 -14.33 9.53
CA SER A 150 12.86 -13.08 8.76
C SER A 150 14.27 -12.94 8.15
N LYS A 151 15.22 -13.77 8.59
CA LYS A 151 16.62 -13.79 8.12
C LYS A 151 16.91 -14.95 7.17
N THR A 152 15.95 -15.85 6.92
CA THR A 152 16.15 -16.98 6.02
C THR A 152 16.18 -16.56 4.55
N PRO A 153 16.94 -17.26 3.70
CA PRO A 153 16.96 -17.00 2.27
C PRO A 153 15.58 -17.05 1.62
N GLU A 154 14.74 -18.02 2.02
CA GLU A 154 13.38 -18.22 1.50
C GLU A 154 12.46 -17.04 1.82
N TRP A 155 12.57 -16.49 3.03
CA TRP A 155 11.83 -15.29 3.41
C TRP A 155 12.29 -14.06 2.63
N LEU A 156 13.59 -13.85 2.50
CA LEU A 156 14.15 -12.72 1.75
C LEU A 156 13.81 -12.81 0.27
N GLU A 157 13.82 -14.01 -0.32
CA GLU A 157 13.35 -14.23 -1.69
C GLU A 157 11.86 -13.89 -1.84
N PHE A 158 11.01 -14.35 -0.91
CA PHE A 158 9.59 -14.02 -0.90
C PHE A 158 9.36 -12.51 -0.84
N VAL A 159 10.02 -11.80 0.07
CA VAL A 159 9.94 -10.35 0.26
C VAL A 159 10.36 -9.62 -1.03
N THR A 160 11.47 -10.03 -1.64
CA THR A 160 11.96 -9.44 -2.90
C THR A 160 10.98 -9.67 -4.05
N ARG A 161 10.52 -10.91 -4.22
CA ARG A 161 9.58 -11.29 -5.29
C ARG A 161 8.23 -10.58 -5.20
N THR A 162 7.80 -10.27 -3.98
CA THR A 162 6.52 -9.57 -3.72
C THR A 162 6.68 -8.05 -3.58
N ALA A 163 7.89 -7.51 -3.84
CA ALA A 163 8.22 -6.10 -3.75
C ALA A 163 7.87 -5.47 -2.38
N GLN A 164 8.12 -6.21 -1.31
CA GLN A 164 7.94 -5.76 0.07
C GLN A 164 9.27 -5.28 0.68
N THR A 165 9.19 -4.62 1.83
CA THR A 165 10.38 -4.18 2.59
C THR A 165 10.69 -5.18 3.68
N ALA A 166 11.93 -5.71 3.69
CA ALA A 166 12.42 -6.62 4.71
C ALA A 166 12.79 -5.85 6.00
N LYS A 167 11.79 -5.45 6.77
CA LYS A 167 12.01 -4.84 8.08
C LYS A 167 11.29 -5.67 9.15
N PHE A 168 12.06 -6.21 10.10
CA PHE A 168 11.53 -6.92 11.27
C PHE A 168 11.50 -5.97 12.47
N MET A 169 10.37 -5.92 13.16
CA MET A 169 10.19 -5.14 14.40
C MET A 169 9.56 -6.02 15.47
N LYS A 170 9.95 -5.82 16.73
CA LYS A 170 9.38 -6.48 17.92
C LYS A 170 9.43 -5.58 19.14
N GLY A 171 8.72 -5.96 20.20
CA GLY A 171 8.74 -5.27 21.49
C GLY A 171 8.37 -3.80 21.35
N LYS A 172 9.13 -2.91 22.02
CA LYS A 172 8.85 -1.48 22.03
C LYS A 172 8.87 -0.82 20.66
N GLU A 173 9.78 -1.22 19.76
CA GLU A 173 9.85 -0.65 18.41
C GLU A 173 8.55 -0.94 17.63
N LEU A 174 8.03 -2.17 17.71
CA LEU A 174 6.75 -2.51 17.09
C LEU A 174 5.59 -1.77 17.74
N ALA A 175 5.54 -1.69 19.07
CA ALA A 175 4.49 -0.97 19.79
C ALA A 175 4.44 0.52 19.43
N ASP A 176 5.60 1.19 19.38
CA ASP A 176 5.70 2.59 19.00
C ASP A 176 5.24 2.80 17.53
N PHE A 177 5.60 1.88 16.63
CA PHE A 177 5.15 1.92 15.24
C PHE A 177 3.63 1.78 15.15
N VAL A 178 3.05 0.78 15.82
CA VAL A 178 1.60 0.53 15.82
C VAL A 178 0.84 1.72 16.40
N ALA A 179 1.29 2.30 17.51
CA ALA A 179 0.64 3.46 18.12
C ALA A 179 0.63 4.69 17.18
N LYS A 180 1.73 4.90 16.45
CA LYS A 180 1.82 5.98 15.45
C LYS A 180 0.89 5.72 14.25
N ASP A 181 0.85 4.49 13.75
CA ASP A 181 0.00 4.08 12.64
C ASP A 181 -1.48 4.19 13.01
N GLU A 182 -1.85 3.70 14.20
CA GLU A 182 -3.20 3.83 14.75
C GLU A 182 -3.67 5.29 14.84
N ALA A 183 -2.81 6.17 15.37
CA ALA A 183 -3.13 7.59 15.49
C ALA A 183 -3.36 8.25 14.12
N ALA A 184 -2.57 7.88 13.10
CA ALA A 184 -2.73 8.39 11.74
C ALA A 184 -4.03 7.88 11.11
N ASN A 185 -4.32 6.59 11.22
CA ASN A 185 -5.54 5.98 10.69
C ASN A 185 -6.79 6.50 11.40
N LYS A 186 -6.75 6.65 12.73
CA LYS A 186 -7.84 7.21 13.52
C LYS A 186 -8.26 8.59 13.04
N LYS A 187 -7.29 9.47 12.74
CA LYS A 187 -7.58 10.80 12.20
C LYS A 187 -8.34 10.74 10.87
N VAL A 188 -7.96 9.82 9.98
CA VAL A 188 -8.71 9.61 8.72
C VAL A 188 -10.12 9.12 9.00
N PHE A 189 -10.28 8.15 9.88
CA PHE A 189 -11.58 7.58 10.23
C PHE A 189 -12.53 8.62 10.86
N GLU A 190 -11.99 9.50 11.69
CA GLU A 190 -12.74 10.62 12.28
C GLU A 190 -13.18 11.62 11.20
N ASN A 191 -12.27 12.02 10.30
CA ASN A 191 -12.56 12.95 9.20
C ASN A 191 -13.63 12.41 8.25
N GLU A 192 -13.57 11.12 7.94
CA GLU A 192 -14.50 10.45 7.05
C GLU A 192 -15.81 10.02 7.75
N GLY A 193 -15.91 10.20 9.07
CA GLY A 193 -17.09 9.77 9.84
C GLY A 193 -17.24 8.25 9.93
N TRP A 194 -16.15 7.48 9.87
CA TRP A 194 -16.16 6.02 9.93
C TRP A 194 -16.09 5.46 11.34
N VAL A 195 -15.80 6.30 12.31
CA VAL A 195 -15.79 5.90 13.73
C VAL A 195 -17.21 5.65 14.20
N ALA A 196 -17.46 4.51 14.83
CA ALA A 196 -18.74 4.23 15.47
C ALA A 196 -19.00 5.24 16.60
N LYS A 197 -20.21 5.75 16.68
CA LYS A 197 -20.65 6.64 17.76
C LYS A 197 -21.03 5.81 18.99
#